data_354e243a04ac18a16df54ab905a7f404
#
_entry.id   354e243a04ac18a16df54ab905a7f404
#
_cell.length_a   1.000
_cell.length_b   1.000
_cell.length_c   1.000
_cell.angle_alpha   90.00
_cell.angle_beta   90.00
_cell.angle_gamma   90.00
#
_symmetry.space_group_name_H-M   'P 1'
#
loop_
_entity.id
_entity.type
_entity.pdbx_description
1 polymer ?
#
loop_
_entity_poly.entity_id
_entity_poly.type
_entity_poly.pdbx_seq_one_letter_code
_entity_poly.pdbx_strand_id
1 'polypeptide(L)'
;MWRKWSKFDVVLSKSPDTNAWTLMLNPEITVQTVDVIISQKPWMGSPWRELDCSMEIGNITTVTEFVLLGLSNNPQIQVVLFVLFLVIYLLTLTENLLMLLVIRADSHLHTPMYFFLSHLSFLDAFYSSIIVPKLLENLLSKWKTISLLGCFTQIFLVIFSGATEACLLSVMAYDRFQAVCHPLLYMVAMDRKVCTGLVAASWAVGMGSGLVNTLLLAHQNFCGPNFIHSFVCELPSVLLLACSDSYISIASILTTVGVLGFGTLVLLLGSYTHIIMTALRINSALGRSKIFSTCSSHVLVVTIFYGSGVFRYMTPASGSVLEQVLSLQYSVVTPLLNPLIYSLKNQEVKAALRRMLARQPRLT
;
A
#
# COMPACT_ATOMS: atom_id res chain seq x y z
N MET A 1 29.79 -33.21 -12.81
CA MET A 1 28.96 -33.30 -11.59
C MET A 1 27.89 -32.26 -11.74
N TRP A 2 26.63 -32.66 -11.94
CA TRP A 2 25.50 -31.81 -12.25
C TRP A 2 24.82 -31.40 -10.95
N ARG A 3 24.59 -30.11 -10.67
CA ARG A 3 23.71 -29.63 -9.63
C ARG A 3 22.53 -28.91 -10.26
N LYS A 4 21.34 -29.45 -10.07
CA LYS A 4 20.06 -28.89 -10.50
C LYS A 4 19.51 -28.00 -9.39
N TRP A 5 19.30 -26.72 -9.67
CA TRP A 5 18.58 -25.79 -8.80
C TRP A 5 17.13 -25.74 -9.27
N SER A 6 16.21 -26.18 -8.44
CA SER A 6 14.81 -26.48 -8.78
C SER A 6 13.90 -25.25 -8.83
N LYS A 7 14.20 -24.22 -9.60
CA LYS A 7 13.21 -23.20 -10.01
C LYS A 7 13.51 -22.47 -11.31
N PHE A 8 14.69 -22.66 -11.90
CA PHE A 8 14.99 -22.19 -13.26
C PHE A 8 15.71 -23.32 -13.95
N ASP A 9 15.32 -23.64 -15.20
CA ASP A 9 16.03 -24.60 -16.04
C ASP A 9 17.37 -24.01 -16.51
N VAL A 10 18.26 -23.80 -15.56
CA VAL A 10 19.62 -23.31 -15.77
C VAL A 10 20.58 -24.47 -15.58
N VAL A 11 21.29 -24.83 -16.62
CA VAL A 11 22.29 -25.89 -16.59
C VAL A 11 23.69 -25.27 -16.70
N LEU A 12 24.49 -25.43 -15.64
CA LEU A 12 25.93 -25.05 -15.67
C LEU A 12 26.75 -26.24 -16.16
N SER A 13 27.44 -26.06 -17.28
CA SER A 13 28.40 -27.04 -17.82
C SER A 13 29.84 -26.48 -17.72
N LYS A 14 30.72 -27.28 -17.18
CA LYS A 14 32.16 -26.94 -17.10
C LYS A 14 32.86 -27.40 -18.37
N SER A 15 33.54 -26.50 -19.08
CA SER A 15 34.40 -26.84 -20.21
C SER A 15 35.62 -27.61 -19.73
N PRO A 16 36.00 -28.73 -20.37
CA PRO A 16 37.20 -29.49 -19.98
C PRO A 16 38.51 -28.75 -20.20
N ASP A 17 38.55 -27.83 -21.19
CA ASP A 17 39.80 -27.26 -21.67
C ASP A 17 40.12 -25.85 -21.12
N THR A 18 39.17 -25.12 -20.55
CA THR A 18 39.36 -23.70 -20.16
C THR A 18 39.03 -23.36 -18.71
N ASN A 19 38.63 -24.33 -17.88
CA ASN A 19 38.13 -24.08 -16.52
C ASN A 19 36.95 -23.06 -16.42
N ALA A 20 36.37 -22.71 -17.56
CA ALA A 20 35.22 -21.81 -17.63
C ALA A 20 33.89 -22.57 -17.43
N TRP A 21 32.94 -21.93 -16.80
CA TRP A 21 31.59 -22.46 -16.66
C TRP A 21 30.66 -21.78 -17.67
N THR A 22 29.97 -22.58 -18.50
CA THR A 22 29.00 -22.07 -19.46
C THR A 22 27.59 -22.25 -18.92
N LEU A 23 26.83 -21.18 -18.94
CA LEU A 23 25.43 -21.14 -18.53
C LEU A 23 24.59 -21.43 -19.78
N MET A 24 23.89 -22.56 -19.82
CA MET A 24 22.93 -22.86 -20.89
C MET A 24 21.53 -22.54 -20.40
N LEU A 25 20.88 -21.59 -21.07
CA LEU A 25 19.47 -21.27 -20.92
C LEU A 25 18.67 -22.01 -22.00
N ASN A 26 17.44 -22.37 -21.70
CA ASN A 26 16.54 -23.07 -22.61
C ASN A 26 16.43 -22.32 -23.95
N PRO A 27 16.54 -22.97 -25.13
CA PRO A 27 16.68 -22.33 -26.46
C PRO A 27 15.46 -21.54 -26.95
N GLU A 28 14.38 -21.47 -26.21
CA GLU A 28 13.20 -20.65 -26.57
C GLU A 28 13.29 -19.18 -26.11
N ILE A 29 14.35 -18.80 -25.43
CA ILE A 29 14.60 -17.40 -25.03
C ILE A 29 15.86 -16.94 -25.77
N THR A 30 15.68 -16.11 -26.79
CA THR A 30 16.78 -15.40 -27.47
C THR A 30 17.41 -14.40 -26.50
N VAL A 31 18.42 -14.82 -25.74
CA VAL A 31 19.24 -13.94 -24.92
C VAL A 31 20.65 -13.92 -25.51
N GLN A 32 21.17 -12.72 -25.73
CA GLN A 32 22.56 -12.51 -26.09
C GLN A 32 23.47 -13.16 -25.05
N THR A 33 24.51 -13.85 -25.53
CA THR A 33 25.53 -14.51 -24.70
C THR A 33 26.14 -13.51 -23.71
N VAL A 34 25.99 -13.77 -22.43
CA VAL A 34 26.67 -13.04 -21.36
C VAL A 34 27.88 -13.89 -20.96
N ASP A 35 29.11 -13.45 -21.33
CA ASP A 35 30.34 -14.06 -20.86
C ASP A 35 30.61 -13.64 -19.41
N VAL A 36 30.39 -14.56 -18.47
CA VAL A 36 30.72 -14.37 -17.05
C VAL A 36 32.15 -14.81 -16.79
N ILE A 37 33.08 -13.87 -16.64
CA ILE A 37 34.46 -14.15 -16.23
C ILE A 37 34.51 -14.23 -14.71
N ILE A 38 34.72 -15.43 -14.17
CA ILE A 38 34.90 -15.65 -12.73
C ILE A 38 36.37 -15.53 -12.41
N SER A 39 36.80 -14.41 -11.84
CA SER A 39 38.14 -14.24 -11.30
C SER A 39 38.24 -14.82 -9.89
N GLN A 40 39.07 -15.84 -9.69
CA GLN A 40 39.34 -16.40 -8.36
C GLN A 40 40.51 -15.65 -7.72
N LYS A 41 40.25 -14.88 -6.63
CA LYS A 41 41.31 -14.47 -5.69
C LYS A 41 41.32 -15.42 -4.49
N PRO A 42 42.46 -15.97 -4.10
CA PRO A 42 42.55 -16.85 -2.93
C PRO A 42 42.74 -16.00 -1.66
N TRP A 43 41.74 -15.96 -0.79
CA TRP A 43 41.90 -15.52 0.59
C TRP A 43 41.37 -16.59 1.53
N MET A 44 42.21 -16.97 2.49
CA MET A 44 41.93 -17.95 3.53
C MET A 44 40.89 -17.45 4.52
N GLY A 45 39.91 -18.28 4.85
CA GLY A 45 39.32 -18.35 6.22
C GLY A 45 37.95 -17.78 6.48
N SER A 46 36.97 -17.81 5.54
CA SER A 46 35.56 -17.66 5.94
C SER A 46 34.63 -18.59 5.14
N PRO A 47 33.55 -19.13 5.75
CA PRO A 47 32.65 -20.06 5.08
C PRO A 47 31.66 -19.42 4.10
N TRP A 48 31.65 -18.10 3.95
CA TRP A 48 30.80 -17.37 3.02
C TRP A 48 31.66 -16.78 1.91
N ARG A 49 31.51 -17.29 0.69
CA ARG A 49 32.13 -16.69 -0.50
C ARG A 49 31.23 -15.56 -0.96
N GLU A 50 31.69 -14.32 -0.83
CA GLU A 50 31.17 -13.20 -1.62
C GLU A 50 31.45 -13.48 -3.08
N LEU A 51 30.42 -13.64 -3.90
CA LEU A 51 30.53 -13.59 -5.35
C LEU A 51 30.68 -12.11 -5.73
N ASP A 52 31.91 -11.70 -5.93
CA ASP A 52 32.20 -10.39 -6.51
C ASP A 52 31.87 -10.46 -8.02
N CYS A 53 30.67 -10.06 -8.37
CA CYS A 53 30.24 -9.96 -9.76
C CYS A 53 30.65 -8.58 -10.29
N SER A 54 31.93 -8.42 -10.66
CA SER A 54 32.37 -7.27 -11.46
C SER A 54 31.84 -7.43 -12.89
N MET A 55 30.63 -6.92 -13.15
CA MET A 55 30.16 -6.71 -14.51
C MET A 55 30.97 -5.55 -15.12
N GLU A 56 31.82 -5.82 -16.14
CA GLU A 56 32.34 -4.77 -17.00
C GLU A 56 31.14 -4.08 -17.70
N ILE A 57 31.02 -2.81 -17.43
CA ILE A 57 29.90 -1.95 -17.89
C ILE A 57 30.16 -1.62 -19.37
N GLY A 58 29.79 -2.52 -20.27
CA GLY A 58 29.55 -2.20 -21.66
C GLY A 58 28.16 -1.65 -21.83
N ASN A 59 28.00 -0.34 -22.06
CA ASN A 59 26.77 0.41 -22.27
C ASN A 59 25.81 0.38 -21.08
N ILE A 60 25.85 1.42 -20.25
CA ILE A 60 24.78 1.77 -19.31
C ILE A 60 23.56 2.16 -20.15
N THR A 61 22.70 1.21 -20.45
CA THR A 61 21.35 1.53 -20.94
C THR A 61 20.60 2.10 -19.75
N THR A 62 20.39 3.42 -19.76
CA THR A 62 19.54 4.07 -18.77
C THR A 62 18.16 3.42 -18.83
N VAL A 63 17.71 2.82 -17.72
CA VAL A 63 16.36 2.22 -17.61
C VAL A 63 15.34 3.34 -17.79
N THR A 64 14.58 3.29 -18.86
CA THR A 64 13.53 4.28 -19.16
C THR A 64 12.12 3.79 -18.78
N GLU A 65 11.96 2.46 -18.66
CA GLU A 65 10.70 1.83 -18.31
C GLU A 65 10.93 0.54 -17.51
N PHE A 66 9.94 0.18 -16.69
CA PHE A 66 9.87 -1.09 -15.98
C PHE A 66 8.78 -1.98 -16.56
N VAL A 67 8.99 -3.30 -16.49
CA VAL A 67 8.00 -4.30 -16.88
C VAL A 67 7.36 -4.87 -15.62
N LEU A 68 6.05 -4.66 -15.47
CA LEU A 68 5.26 -5.21 -14.37
C LEU A 68 4.80 -6.62 -14.73
N LEU A 69 5.29 -7.65 -14.05
CA LEU A 69 4.93 -9.05 -14.39
C LEU A 69 3.45 -9.36 -14.13
N GLY A 70 2.78 -8.55 -13.29
CA GLY A 70 1.35 -8.63 -13.04
C GLY A 70 0.94 -9.88 -12.27
N LEU A 71 -0.37 -10.21 -12.32
CA LEU A 71 -0.99 -11.27 -11.53
C LEU A 71 -1.07 -12.62 -12.26
N SER A 72 -1.13 -12.61 -13.58
CA SER A 72 -1.23 -13.82 -14.41
C SER A 72 -0.78 -13.57 -15.84
N ASN A 73 -0.27 -14.63 -16.47
CA ASN A 73 0.06 -14.63 -17.89
C ASN A 73 -0.99 -15.39 -18.75
N ASN A 74 -1.99 -16.02 -18.12
CA ASN A 74 -3.06 -16.71 -18.82
C ASN A 74 -4.11 -15.70 -19.32
N PRO A 75 -4.37 -15.59 -20.65
CA PRO A 75 -5.31 -14.61 -21.22
C PRO A 75 -6.73 -14.72 -20.67
N GLN A 76 -7.20 -15.95 -20.41
CA GLN A 76 -8.54 -16.16 -19.86
C GLN A 76 -8.66 -15.63 -18.43
N ILE A 77 -7.63 -15.87 -17.61
CA ILE A 77 -7.56 -15.34 -16.23
C ILE A 77 -7.45 -13.82 -16.25
N GLN A 78 -6.69 -13.25 -17.19
CA GLN A 78 -6.56 -11.78 -17.33
C GLN A 78 -7.90 -11.11 -17.61
N VAL A 79 -8.74 -11.68 -18.49
CA VAL A 79 -10.09 -11.14 -18.77
C VAL A 79 -11.00 -11.23 -17.53
N VAL A 80 -10.96 -12.34 -16.80
CA VAL A 80 -11.74 -12.49 -15.55
C VAL A 80 -11.28 -11.47 -14.50
N LEU A 81 -9.96 -11.33 -14.32
CA LEU A 81 -9.40 -10.34 -13.38
C LEU A 81 -9.73 -8.91 -13.80
N PHE A 82 -9.71 -8.61 -15.11
CA PHE A 82 -10.08 -7.29 -15.61
C PHE A 82 -11.52 -6.93 -15.22
N VAL A 83 -12.48 -7.83 -15.49
CA VAL A 83 -13.89 -7.59 -15.13
C VAL A 83 -14.05 -7.46 -13.61
N LEU A 84 -13.39 -8.32 -12.84
CA LEU A 84 -13.44 -8.30 -11.39
C LEU A 84 -12.92 -6.95 -10.84
N PHE A 85 -11.71 -6.53 -11.24
CA PHE A 85 -11.11 -5.28 -10.75
C PHE A 85 -11.83 -4.04 -11.26
N LEU A 86 -12.41 -4.08 -12.46
CA LEU A 86 -13.25 -3.00 -12.96
C LEU A 86 -14.49 -2.82 -12.07
N VAL A 87 -15.18 -3.92 -11.74
CA VAL A 87 -16.35 -3.89 -10.85
C VAL A 87 -15.96 -3.38 -9.47
N ILE A 88 -14.87 -3.90 -8.87
CA ILE A 88 -14.38 -3.44 -7.56
C ILE A 88 -14.06 -1.94 -7.61
N TYR A 89 -13.39 -1.46 -8.64
CA TYR A 89 -13.03 -0.05 -8.79
C TYR A 89 -14.27 0.86 -8.87
N LEU A 90 -15.24 0.49 -9.70
CA LEU A 90 -16.48 1.25 -9.83
C LEU A 90 -17.27 1.28 -8.51
N LEU A 91 -17.33 0.17 -7.78
CA LEU A 91 -17.94 0.10 -6.46
C LEU A 91 -17.18 1.00 -5.48
N THR A 92 -15.85 0.91 -5.41
CA THR A 92 -15.02 1.74 -4.54
C THR A 92 -15.25 3.24 -4.79
N LEU A 93 -15.25 3.68 -6.04
CA LEU A 93 -15.54 5.07 -6.37
C LEU A 93 -16.95 5.47 -5.98
N THR A 94 -17.94 4.65 -6.33
CA THR A 94 -19.35 4.95 -6.03
C THR A 94 -19.60 5.08 -4.54
N GLU A 95 -19.07 4.16 -3.73
CA GLU A 95 -19.28 4.17 -2.27
C GLU A 95 -18.58 5.33 -1.58
N ASN A 96 -17.32 5.62 -1.97
CA ASN A 96 -16.58 6.75 -1.40
C ASN A 96 -17.20 8.09 -1.81
N LEU A 97 -17.59 8.26 -3.07
CA LEU A 97 -18.29 9.47 -3.53
C LEU A 97 -19.65 9.63 -2.87
N LEU A 98 -20.40 8.53 -2.72
CA LEU A 98 -21.67 8.54 -2.00
C LEU A 98 -21.48 8.96 -0.54
N MET A 99 -20.45 8.45 0.14
CA MET A 99 -20.12 8.85 1.51
C MET A 99 -19.85 10.35 1.61
N LEU A 100 -19.04 10.92 0.69
CA LEU A 100 -18.78 12.36 0.61
C LEU A 100 -20.06 13.16 0.41
N LEU A 101 -20.94 12.73 -0.49
CA LEU A 101 -22.21 13.40 -0.78
C LEU A 101 -23.15 13.37 0.42
N VAL A 102 -23.28 12.22 1.09
CA VAL A 102 -24.15 12.05 2.27
C VAL A 102 -23.66 12.92 3.43
N ILE A 103 -22.35 12.92 3.71
CA ILE A 103 -21.77 13.76 4.77
C ILE A 103 -22.01 15.24 4.47
N ARG A 104 -21.88 15.67 3.21
CA ARG A 104 -22.10 17.06 2.81
C ARG A 104 -23.56 17.48 2.85
N ALA A 105 -24.48 16.58 2.48
CA ALA A 105 -25.90 16.88 2.32
C ALA A 105 -26.71 16.85 3.65
N ASP A 106 -26.24 16.10 4.64
CA ASP A 106 -26.97 15.93 5.92
C ASP A 106 -26.22 16.62 7.06
N SER A 107 -26.84 17.70 7.59
CA SER A 107 -26.29 18.49 8.69
C SER A 107 -26.06 17.71 9.99
N HIS A 108 -26.79 16.61 10.22
CA HIS A 108 -26.58 15.72 11.37
C HIS A 108 -25.21 15.02 11.33
N LEU A 109 -24.59 14.92 10.14
CA LEU A 109 -23.26 14.35 9.96
C LEU A 109 -22.14 15.42 10.01
N HIS A 110 -22.43 16.68 10.30
CA HIS A 110 -21.42 17.74 10.42
C HIS A 110 -20.76 17.71 11.81
N THR A 111 -20.17 16.57 12.16
CA THR A 111 -19.37 16.38 13.40
C THR A 111 -17.90 16.11 13.06
N PRO A 112 -16.96 16.29 14.00
CA PRO A 112 -15.54 16.04 13.77
C PRO A 112 -15.25 14.67 13.16
N MET A 113 -15.86 13.61 13.66
CA MET A 113 -15.70 12.25 13.13
C MET A 113 -16.02 12.14 11.64
N TYR A 114 -17.15 12.70 11.19
CA TYR A 114 -17.52 12.63 9.77
C TYR A 114 -16.69 13.59 8.90
N PHE A 115 -16.19 14.66 9.49
CA PHE A 115 -15.20 15.51 8.82
C PHE A 115 -13.94 14.71 8.49
N PHE A 116 -13.37 13.97 9.43
CA PHE A 116 -12.22 13.09 9.18
C PHE A 116 -12.56 11.96 8.21
N LEU A 117 -13.75 11.34 8.35
CA LEU A 117 -14.23 10.30 7.46
C LEU A 117 -14.37 10.79 6.01
N SER A 118 -14.75 12.05 5.81
CA SER A 118 -14.80 12.62 4.45
C SER A 118 -13.42 12.71 3.81
N HIS A 119 -12.37 13.06 4.58
CA HIS A 119 -11.00 13.06 4.09
C HIS A 119 -10.48 11.64 3.82
N LEU A 120 -10.86 10.66 4.63
CA LEU A 120 -10.53 9.25 4.40
C LEU A 120 -11.18 8.75 3.11
N SER A 121 -12.49 8.98 2.92
CA SER A 121 -13.19 8.58 1.69
C SER A 121 -12.62 9.26 0.43
N PHE A 122 -12.22 10.52 0.52
CA PHE A 122 -11.54 11.18 -0.58
C PHE A 122 -10.20 10.49 -0.90
N LEU A 123 -9.42 10.17 0.14
CA LEU A 123 -8.14 9.50 0.00
C LEU A 123 -8.27 8.11 -0.60
N ASP A 124 -9.28 7.33 -0.19
CA ASP A 124 -9.57 5.99 -0.72
C ASP A 124 -9.93 6.02 -2.21
N ALA A 125 -10.79 6.96 -2.63
CA ALA A 125 -11.14 7.15 -4.04
C ALA A 125 -9.93 7.59 -4.87
N PHE A 126 -9.11 8.50 -4.32
CA PHE A 126 -7.89 8.99 -4.95
C PHE A 126 -6.86 7.86 -5.11
N TYR A 127 -6.58 7.11 -4.04
CA TYR A 127 -5.63 6.00 -4.03
C TYR A 127 -6.01 4.89 -5.02
N SER A 128 -7.29 4.48 -5.02
CA SER A 128 -7.79 3.50 -6.00
C SER A 128 -7.60 3.97 -7.44
N SER A 129 -7.76 5.27 -7.70
CA SER A 129 -7.59 5.87 -9.03
C SER A 129 -6.12 5.97 -9.49
N ILE A 130 -5.16 5.82 -8.56
CA ILE A 130 -3.73 5.72 -8.89
C ILE A 130 -3.38 4.28 -9.32
N ILE A 131 -3.93 3.29 -8.63
CA ILE A 131 -3.52 1.89 -8.77
C ILE A 131 -4.33 1.17 -9.85
N VAL A 132 -5.66 1.20 -9.74
CA VAL A 132 -6.52 0.30 -10.50
C VAL A 132 -6.54 0.59 -12.00
N PRO A 133 -6.56 1.84 -12.50
CA PRO A 133 -6.53 2.08 -13.95
C PRO A 133 -5.30 1.50 -14.64
N LYS A 134 -4.10 1.61 -14.00
CA LYS A 134 -2.87 1.03 -14.55
C LYS A 134 -2.88 -0.50 -14.47
N LEU A 135 -3.44 -1.07 -13.40
CA LEU A 135 -3.65 -2.52 -13.30
C LEU A 135 -4.56 -3.02 -14.43
N LEU A 136 -5.69 -2.33 -14.70
CA LEU A 136 -6.62 -2.69 -15.77
C LEU A 136 -5.97 -2.58 -17.15
N GLU A 137 -5.23 -1.51 -17.41
CA GLU A 137 -4.46 -1.34 -18.64
C GLU A 137 -3.50 -2.52 -18.84
N ASN A 138 -2.72 -2.89 -17.82
CA ASN A 138 -1.74 -3.97 -17.89
C ASN A 138 -2.38 -5.36 -18.08
N LEU A 139 -3.61 -5.59 -17.59
CA LEU A 139 -4.33 -6.84 -17.79
C LEU A 139 -4.77 -7.04 -19.25
N LEU A 140 -5.02 -5.95 -20.00
CA LEU A 140 -5.41 -6.00 -21.41
C LEU A 140 -4.22 -5.81 -22.37
N SER A 141 -3.08 -5.31 -21.86
CA SER A 141 -1.93 -5.01 -22.69
C SER A 141 -1.05 -6.23 -22.92
N LYS A 142 -0.54 -6.36 -24.14
CA LYS A 142 0.51 -7.33 -24.47
C LYS A 142 1.82 -7.00 -23.77
N TRP A 143 2.13 -5.71 -23.67
CA TRP A 143 3.32 -5.17 -23.00
C TRP A 143 2.91 -4.50 -21.71
N LYS A 144 3.27 -5.10 -20.58
CA LYS A 144 2.90 -4.63 -19.24
C LYS A 144 3.96 -3.67 -18.71
N THR A 145 4.16 -2.53 -19.39
CA THR A 145 5.21 -1.58 -19.05
C THR A 145 4.67 -0.35 -18.31
N ILE A 146 5.53 0.28 -17.54
CA ILE A 146 5.32 1.57 -16.93
C ILE A 146 6.61 2.40 -17.08
N SER A 147 6.48 3.66 -17.47
CA SER A 147 7.64 4.55 -17.56
C SER A 147 8.28 4.78 -16.19
N LEU A 148 9.57 5.08 -16.17
CA LEU A 148 10.30 5.41 -14.93
C LEU A 148 9.59 6.49 -14.12
N LEU A 149 9.18 7.58 -14.78
CA LEU A 149 8.43 8.67 -14.15
C LEU A 149 7.07 8.20 -13.62
N GLY A 150 6.34 7.40 -14.40
CA GLY A 150 5.06 6.83 -13.97
C GLY A 150 5.19 5.94 -12.74
N CYS A 151 6.25 5.12 -12.68
CA CYS A 151 6.57 4.27 -11.54
C CYS A 151 6.90 5.10 -10.29
N PHE A 152 7.75 6.13 -10.41
CA PHE A 152 8.09 7.03 -9.30
C PHE A 152 6.89 7.83 -8.81
N THR A 153 6.05 8.31 -9.72
CA THR A 153 4.78 8.98 -9.36
C THR A 153 3.87 8.03 -8.58
N GLN A 154 3.76 6.77 -9.02
CA GLN A 154 2.97 5.76 -8.32
C GLN A 154 3.52 5.48 -6.92
N ILE A 155 4.84 5.32 -6.76
CA ILE A 155 5.50 5.14 -5.45
C ILE A 155 5.24 6.33 -4.54
N PHE A 156 5.45 7.56 -5.05
CA PHE A 156 5.16 8.78 -4.31
C PHE A 156 3.74 8.80 -3.76
N LEU A 157 2.76 8.57 -4.63
CA LEU A 157 1.35 8.64 -4.29
C LEU A 157 0.91 7.49 -3.34
N VAL A 158 1.52 6.30 -3.47
CA VAL A 158 1.30 5.18 -2.55
C VAL A 158 1.79 5.51 -1.13
N ILE A 159 3.03 6.02 -0.99
CA ILE A 159 3.59 6.38 0.32
C ILE A 159 2.84 7.57 0.92
N PHE A 160 2.55 8.58 0.11
CA PHE A 160 1.75 9.74 0.50
C PHE A 160 0.38 9.32 1.06
N SER A 161 -0.35 8.48 0.33
CA SER A 161 -1.69 8.03 0.73
C SER A 161 -1.64 7.19 1.99
N GLY A 162 -0.74 6.20 2.07
CA GLY A 162 -0.63 5.32 3.24
C GLY A 162 -0.22 6.05 4.52
N ALA A 163 0.70 7.00 4.44
CA ALA A 163 1.11 7.81 5.59
C ALA A 163 -0.02 8.77 6.04
N THR A 164 -0.74 9.38 5.09
CA THR A 164 -1.90 10.23 5.39
C THR A 164 -3.02 9.43 6.04
N GLU A 165 -3.32 8.22 5.53
CA GLU A 165 -4.35 7.32 6.07
C GLU A 165 -4.02 6.90 7.52
N ALA A 166 -2.77 6.50 7.79
CA ALA A 166 -2.32 6.16 9.14
C ALA A 166 -2.52 7.31 10.13
N CYS A 167 -2.18 8.54 9.73
CA CYS A 167 -2.40 9.74 10.54
C CYS A 167 -3.90 10.02 10.75
N LEU A 168 -4.73 9.96 9.70
CA LEU A 168 -6.17 10.19 9.80
C LEU A 168 -6.85 9.17 10.72
N LEU A 169 -6.49 7.89 10.62
CA LEU A 169 -7.03 6.86 11.52
C LEU A 169 -6.64 7.12 12.97
N SER A 170 -5.43 7.62 13.24
CA SER A 170 -5.02 7.98 14.59
C SER A 170 -5.79 9.19 15.13
N VAL A 171 -6.01 10.19 14.29
CA VAL A 171 -6.83 11.37 14.64
C VAL A 171 -8.27 10.95 14.92
N MET A 172 -8.84 10.03 14.15
CA MET A 172 -10.18 9.49 14.38
C MET A 172 -10.25 8.69 15.69
N ALA A 173 -9.21 7.97 16.08
CA ALA A 173 -9.15 7.30 17.38
C ALA A 173 -9.10 8.31 18.54
N TYR A 174 -8.33 9.38 18.38
CA TYR A 174 -8.29 10.47 19.35
C TYR A 174 -9.63 11.19 19.48
N ASP A 175 -10.33 11.43 18.36
CA ASP A 175 -11.72 11.94 18.35
C ASP A 175 -12.65 11.05 19.18
N ARG A 176 -12.62 9.73 18.94
CA ARG A 176 -13.43 8.77 19.73
C ARG A 176 -13.07 8.79 21.22
N PHE A 177 -11.78 8.85 21.54
CA PHE A 177 -11.30 8.96 22.92
C PHE A 177 -11.86 10.20 23.62
N GLN A 178 -11.80 11.37 22.98
CA GLN A 178 -12.34 12.62 23.54
C GLN A 178 -13.87 12.55 23.71
N ALA A 179 -14.58 12.02 22.72
CA ALA A 179 -16.03 11.92 22.76
C ALA A 179 -16.54 10.97 23.87
N VAL A 180 -15.80 9.89 24.17
CA VAL A 180 -16.22 8.89 25.15
C VAL A 180 -15.69 9.20 26.56
N CYS A 181 -14.44 9.60 26.68
CA CYS A 181 -13.77 9.79 27.98
C CYS A 181 -13.97 11.21 28.54
N HIS A 182 -14.15 12.21 27.66
CA HIS A 182 -14.26 13.63 28.06
C HIS A 182 -15.44 14.34 27.39
N PRO A 183 -16.69 13.83 27.52
CA PRO A 183 -17.83 14.32 26.75
C PRO A 183 -18.16 15.80 26.99
N LEU A 184 -17.89 16.32 28.17
CA LEU A 184 -18.14 17.73 28.51
C LEU A 184 -17.15 18.69 27.86
N LEU A 185 -15.92 18.24 27.58
CA LEU A 185 -14.86 19.03 26.96
C LEU A 185 -14.74 18.77 25.45
N TYR A 186 -15.47 17.78 24.92
CA TYR A 186 -15.35 17.32 23.53
C TYR A 186 -15.49 18.44 22.51
N MET A 187 -16.52 19.28 22.62
CA MET A 187 -16.79 20.37 21.67
C MET A 187 -15.72 21.46 21.67
N VAL A 188 -14.98 21.61 22.79
CA VAL A 188 -13.86 22.55 22.91
C VAL A 188 -12.56 21.93 22.41
N ALA A 189 -12.33 20.65 22.75
CA ALA A 189 -11.13 19.92 22.37
C ALA A 189 -11.07 19.61 20.87
N MET A 190 -12.24 19.42 20.24
CA MET A 190 -12.40 19.09 18.83
C MET A 190 -13.12 20.21 18.07
N ASP A 191 -12.70 21.45 18.31
CA ASP A 191 -13.24 22.59 17.56
C ASP A 191 -12.81 22.53 16.08
N ARG A 192 -13.44 23.36 15.26
CA ARG A 192 -13.19 23.36 13.80
C ARG A 192 -11.73 23.67 13.46
N LYS A 193 -11.05 24.52 14.24
CA LYS A 193 -9.65 24.88 13.98
C LYS A 193 -8.73 23.72 14.28
N VAL A 194 -8.95 23.03 15.40
CA VAL A 194 -8.19 21.83 15.78
C VAL A 194 -8.40 20.74 14.74
N CYS A 195 -9.65 20.43 14.35
CA CYS A 195 -9.94 19.43 13.33
C CYS A 195 -9.26 19.73 11.99
N THR A 196 -9.34 20.98 11.51
CA THR A 196 -8.68 21.40 10.27
C THR A 196 -7.16 21.31 10.38
N GLY A 197 -6.59 21.70 11.53
CA GLY A 197 -5.16 21.61 11.81
C GLY A 197 -4.65 20.15 11.80
N LEU A 198 -5.40 19.23 12.42
CA LEU A 198 -5.07 17.80 12.45
C LEU A 198 -5.11 17.18 11.05
N VAL A 199 -6.11 17.53 10.25
CA VAL A 199 -6.18 17.09 8.84
C VAL A 199 -5.00 17.65 8.06
N ALA A 200 -4.75 18.97 8.13
CA ALA A 200 -3.63 19.60 7.42
C ALA A 200 -2.28 18.97 7.81
N ALA A 201 -2.07 18.68 9.10
CA ALA A 201 -0.88 17.98 9.57
C ALA A 201 -0.78 16.56 8.99
N SER A 202 -1.89 15.80 8.94
CA SER A 202 -1.91 14.46 8.35
C SER A 202 -1.50 14.47 6.87
N TRP A 203 -2.04 15.42 6.10
CA TRP A 203 -1.70 15.59 4.69
C TRP A 203 -0.24 16.06 4.50
N ALA A 204 0.25 16.96 5.35
CA ALA A 204 1.63 17.43 5.29
C ALA A 204 2.64 16.30 5.61
N VAL A 205 2.36 15.46 6.61
CA VAL A 205 3.17 14.29 6.96
C VAL A 205 3.20 13.29 5.80
N GLY A 206 2.06 13.01 5.19
CA GLY A 206 2.00 12.14 4.01
C GLY A 206 2.82 12.69 2.86
N MET A 207 2.66 13.98 2.53
CA MET A 207 3.40 14.66 1.46
C MET A 207 4.91 14.60 1.70
N GLY A 208 5.37 14.94 2.90
CA GLY A 208 6.78 14.88 3.27
C GLY A 208 7.35 13.47 3.16
N SER A 209 6.61 12.47 3.64
CA SER A 209 7.02 11.05 3.57
C SER A 209 7.15 10.58 2.12
N GLY A 210 6.17 10.88 1.27
CA GLY A 210 6.20 10.56 -0.15
C GLY A 210 7.39 11.22 -0.86
N LEU A 211 7.59 12.53 -0.66
CA LEU A 211 8.68 13.28 -1.28
C LEU A 211 10.05 12.74 -0.90
N VAL A 212 10.33 12.57 0.40
CA VAL A 212 11.64 12.10 0.86
C VAL A 212 11.98 10.74 0.28
N ASN A 213 11.09 9.77 0.39
CA ASN A 213 11.35 8.42 -0.10
C ASN A 213 11.49 8.37 -1.63
N THR A 214 10.68 9.14 -2.38
CA THR A 214 10.75 9.17 -3.84
C THR A 214 11.99 9.91 -4.35
N LEU A 215 12.40 11.00 -3.71
CA LEU A 215 13.64 11.70 -4.06
C LEU A 215 14.87 10.84 -3.80
N LEU A 216 14.92 10.11 -2.68
CA LEU A 216 16.01 9.17 -2.41
C LEU A 216 16.04 8.03 -3.45
N LEU A 217 14.87 7.54 -3.90
CA LEU A 217 14.79 6.57 -4.96
C LEU A 217 15.27 7.13 -6.31
N ALA A 218 14.96 8.39 -6.62
CA ALA A 218 15.35 9.04 -7.86
C ALA A 218 16.88 9.24 -7.99
N HIS A 219 17.61 9.19 -6.88
CA HIS A 219 19.08 9.22 -6.87
C HIS A 219 19.72 7.85 -7.06
N GLN A 220 18.92 6.78 -7.14
CA GLN A 220 19.46 5.43 -7.38
C GLN A 220 19.75 5.18 -8.85
N ASN A 221 20.80 4.43 -9.12
CA ASN A 221 21.10 3.92 -10.45
C ASN A 221 20.46 2.54 -10.61
N PHE A 222 19.78 2.30 -11.72
CA PHE A 222 19.14 1.04 -12.05
C PHE A 222 19.92 0.35 -13.15
N CYS A 223 20.36 -0.88 -12.91
CA CYS A 223 21.17 -1.67 -13.82
C CYS A 223 20.60 -3.09 -13.91
N GLY A 224 20.65 -3.69 -15.07
CA GLY A 224 20.19 -5.07 -15.27
C GLY A 224 18.72 -5.17 -15.69
N PRO A 225 18.08 -6.30 -15.43
CA PRO A 225 16.71 -6.55 -15.89
C PRO A 225 15.72 -5.62 -15.18
N ASN A 226 14.86 -4.98 -15.98
CA ASN A 226 13.87 -4.00 -15.52
C ASN A 226 12.51 -4.63 -15.15
N PHE A 227 12.53 -5.88 -14.64
CA PHE A 227 11.32 -6.62 -14.29
C PHE A 227 10.94 -6.45 -12.83
N ILE A 228 9.71 -5.97 -12.58
CA ILE A 228 9.11 -5.87 -11.25
C ILE A 228 8.14 -7.04 -11.07
N HIS A 229 8.40 -7.90 -10.07
CA HIS A 229 7.56 -9.05 -9.73
C HIS A 229 6.27 -8.66 -9.00
N SER A 230 5.62 -7.58 -9.45
CA SER A 230 4.36 -7.06 -8.90
C SER A 230 3.50 -6.50 -10.02
N PHE A 231 2.23 -6.18 -9.70
CA PHE A 231 1.30 -5.48 -10.59
C PHE A 231 1.33 -3.95 -10.38
N VAL A 232 2.08 -3.47 -9.41
CA VAL A 232 2.20 -2.06 -8.99
C VAL A 232 3.65 -1.75 -8.67
N CYS A 233 4.07 -0.49 -8.87
CA CYS A 233 5.35 -0.01 -8.40
C CYS A 233 5.29 0.25 -6.89
N GLU A 234 6.03 -0.56 -6.13
CA GLU A 234 6.24 -0.38 -4.70
C GLU A 234 7.73 -0.15 -4.42
N LEU A 235 8.02 0.74 -3.48
CA LEU A 235 9.40 1.12 -3.18
C LEU A 235 10.31 -0.08 -2.88
N PRO A 236 9.94 -1.08 -2.04
CA PRO A 236 10.81 -2.21 -1.77
C PRO A 236 11.14 -3.04 -3.04
N SER A 237 10.16 -3.23 -3.92
CA SER A 237 10.33 -4.02 -5.15
C SER A 237 11.22 -3.31 -6.18
N VAL A 238 11.16 -1.98 -6.25
CA VAL A 238 11.99 -1.18 -7.16
C VAL A 238 13.41 -1.02 -6.62
N LEU A 239 13.59 -0.91 -5.30
CA LEU A 239 14.92 -0.85 -4.69
C LEU A 239 15.76 -2.11 -4.94
N LEU A 240 15.15 -3.27 -5.13
CA LEU A 240 15.87 -4.50 -5.53
C LEU A 240 16.53 -4.42 -6.90
N LEU A 241 16.11 -3.47 -7.74
CA LEU A 241 16.66 -3.25 -9.07
C LEU A 241 17.77 -2.18 -9.08
N ALA A 242 18.01 -1.53 -7.92
CA ALA A 242 19.07 -0.56 -7.76
C ALA A 242 20.44 -1.26 -7.67
N CYS A 243 21.44 -0.76 -8.41
CA CYS A 243 22.83 -1.21 -8.34
C CYS A 243 23.75 -0.23 -7.58
N SER A 244 23.24 0.93 -7.21
CA SER A 244 23.88 1.84 -6.27
C SER A 244 23.59 1.44 -4.82
N ASP A 245 24.37 1.99 -3.89
CA ASP A 245 24.12 1.78 -2.46
C ASP A 245 22.76 2.35 -2.07
N SER A 246 21.82 1.47 -1.70
CA SER A 246 20.45 1.80 -1.34
C SER A 246 20.21 1.92 0.18
N TYR A 247 21.28 1.88 1.00
CA TYR A 247 21.18 1.90 2.47
C TYR A 247 20.34 3.08 2.99
N ILE A 248 20.56 4.29 2.48
CA ILE A 248 19.82 5.50 2.89
C ILE A 248 18.34 5.38 2.51
N SER A 249 18.03 4.86 1.34
CA SER A 249 16.64 4.65 0.88
C SER A 249 15.93 3.60 1.74
N ILE A 250 16.60 2.50 2.07
CA ILE A 250 16.09 1.46 2.96
C ILE A 250 15.89 2.03 4.38
N ALA A 251 16.86 2.76 4.91
CA ALA A 251 16.74 3.39 6.22
C ALA A 251 15.60 4.40 6.26
N SER A 252 15.38 5.18 5.21
CA SER A 252 14.28 6.13 5.09
C SER A 252 12.90 5.45 5.12
N ILE A 253 12.70 4.40 4.34
CA ILE A 253 11.40 3.70 4.35
C ILE A 253 11.16 2.97 5.67
N LEU A 254 12.18 2.34 6.26
CA LEU A 254 12.07 1.71 7.57
C LEU A 254 11.77 2.74 8.67
N THR A 255 12.36 3.94 8.60
CA THR A 255 12.04 5.04 9.52
C THR A 255 10.60 5.52 9.30
N THR A 256 10.16 5.70 8.05
CA THR A 256 8.79 6.09 7.73
C THR A 256 7.78 5.07 8.28
N VAL A 257 7.96 3.80 7.99
CA VAL A 257 7.06 2.72 8.48
C VAL A 257 7.16 2.56 9.99
N GLY A 258 8.37 2.61 10.56
CA GLY A 258 8.60 2.46 11.99
C GLY A 258 8.03 3.64 12.79
N VAL A 259 8.36 4.87 12.44
CA VAL A 259 7.92 6.06 13.20
C VAL A 259 6.44 6.34 12.97
N LEU A 260 5.99 6.39 11.70
CA LEU A 260 4.58 6.68 11.42
C LEU A 260 3.69 5.47 11.71
N GLY A 261 4.05 4.27 11.23
CA GLY A 261 3.24 3.08 11.44
C GLY A 261 3.16 2.70 12.92
N PHE A 262 4.29 2.56 13.59
CA PHE A 262 4.31 2.19 15.02
C PHE A 262 3.84 3.32 15.93
N GLY A 263 4.25 4.58 15.66
CA GLY A 263 3.84 5.74 16.45
C GLY A 263 2.34 5.95 16.43
N THR A 264 1.73 5.88 15.23
CA THR A 264 0.26 5.98 15.07
C THR A 264 -0.47 4.78 15.68
N LEU A 265 0.09 3.58 15.60
CA LEU A 265 -0.47 2.38 16.25
C LEU A 265 -0.46 2.51 17.78
N VAL A 266 0.60 3.05 18.38
CA VAL A 266 0.65 3.30 19.84
C VAL A 266 -0.42 4.29 20.27
N LEU A 267 -0.62 5.38 19.51
CA LEU A 267 -1.70 6.35 19.78
C LEU A 267 -3.10 5.70 19.68
N LEU A 268 -3.31 4.85 18.70
CA LEU A 268 -4.54 4.07 18.53
C LEU A 268 -4.77 3.15 19.73
N LEU A 269 -3.80 2.33 20.08
CA LEU A 269 -3.90 1.39 21.20
C LEU A 269 -4.13 2.12 22.51
N GLY A 270 -3.43 3.23 22.76
CA GLY A 270 -3.64 4.08 23.93
C GLY A 270 -5.07 4.62 24.00
N SER A 271 -5.57 5.22 22.92
CA SER A 271 -6.92 5.75 22.82
C SER A 271 -7.98 4.68 23.10
N TYR A 272 -7.86 3.51 22.48
CA TYR A 272 -8.82 2.41 22.68
C TYR A 272 -8.72 1.74 24.05
N THR A 273 -7.54 1.65 24.64
CA THR A 273 -7.38 1.19 26.03
C THR A 273 -8.17 2.08 26.99
N HIS A 274 -8.04 3.40 26.87
CA HIS A 274 -8.81 4.34 27.67
C HIS A 274 -10.31 4.26 27.44
N ILE A 275 -10.75 4.12 26.17
CA ILE A 275 -12.17 3.92 25.83
C ILE A 275 -12.73 2.66 26.50
N ILE A 276 -12.01 1.54 26.41
CA ILE A 276 -12.43 0.27 27.02
C ILE A 276 -12.51 0.41 28.55
N MET A 277 -11.49 0.97 29.18
CA MET A 277 -11.51 1.20 30.63
C MET A 277 -12.70 2.08 31.06
N THR A 278 -13.00 3.14 30.31
CA THR A 278 -14.15 4.00 30.57
C THR A 278 -15.47 3.26 30.37
N ALA A 279 -15.61 2.50 29.29
CA ALA A 279 -16.80 1.70 29.02
C ALA A 279 -17.06 0.65 30.10
N LEU A 280 -16.01 0.00 30.64
CA LEU A 280 -16.13 -0.98 31.73
C LEU A 280 -16.61 -0.36 33.06
N ARG A 281 -16.34 0.93 33.29
CA ARG A 281 -16.83 1.67 34.49
C ARG A 281 -18.30 2.07 34.41
N ILE A 282 -18.92 1.97 33.22
CA ILE A 282 -20.35 2.29 33.05
C ILE A 282 -21.20 1.13 33.51
N ASN A 283 -22.08 1.34 34.50
CA ASN A 283 -22.95 0.30 35.04
C ASN A 283 -24.07 -0.14 34.07
N SER A 284 -24.46 0.72 33.11
CA SER A 284 -25.53 0.43 32.14
C SER A 284 -25.04 -0.45 31.00
N ALA A 285 -25.63 -1.63 30.83
CA ALA A 285 -25.32 -2.52 29.69
C ALA A 285 -25.65 -1.86 28.35
N LEU A 286 -26.70 -1.07 28.25
CA LEU A 286 -27.08 -0.29 27.06
C LEU A 286 -26.00 0.77 26.73
N GLY A 287 -25.53 1.49 27.75
CA GLY A 287 -24.44 2.48 27.57
C GLY A 287 -23.17 1.85 27.02
N ARG A 288 -22.72 0.73 27.59
CA ARG A 288 -21.57 -0.03 27.10
C ARG A 288 -21.76 -0.49 25.64
N SER A 289 -22.90 -1.09 25.35
CA SER A 289 -23.22 -1.58 23.99
C SER A 289 -23.18 -0.43 22.97
N LYS A 290 -23.67 0.76 23.31
CA LYS A 290 -23.63 1.93 22.44
C LYS A 290 -22.20 2.36 22.13
N ILE A 291 -21.31 2.41 23.13
CA ILE A 291 -19.90 2.76 22.95
C ILE A 291 -19.22 1.76 22.01
N PHE A 292 -19.35 0.45 22.28
CA PHE A 292 -18.74 -0.59 21.44
C PHE A 292 -19.29 -0.57 20.01
N SER A 293 -20.59 -0.38 19.83
CA SER A 293 -21.21 -0.26 18.50
C SER A 293 -20.65 0.94 17.72
N THR A 294 -20.45 2.08 18.37
CA THR A 294 -19.94 3.30 17.73
C THR A 294 -18.46 3.16 17.34
N CYS A 295 -17.66 2.48 18.17
CA CYS A 295 -16.24 2.29 17.94
C CYS A 295 -15.90 1.12 17.01
N SER A 296 -16.80 0.14 16.88
CA SER A 296 -16.53 -1.12 16.17
C SER A 296 -16.15 -0.95 14.71
N SER A 297 -16.77 0.02 14.01
CA SER A 297 -16.43 0.31 12.61
C SER A 297 -15.00 0.79 12.47
N HIS A 298 -14.58 1.72 13.31
CA HIS A 298 -13.23 2.26 13.27
C HIS A 298 -12.17 1.20 13.67
N VAL A 299 -12.43 0.41 14.73
CA VAL A 299 -11.53 -0.70 15.12
C VAL A 299 -11.36 -1.69 13.98
N LEU A 300 -12.43 -2.04 13.25
CA LEU A 300 -12.36 -2.96 12.13
C LEU A 300 -11.49 -2.39 10.98
N VAL A 301 -11.71 -1.13 10.61
CA VAL A 301 -10.90 -0.45 9.58
C VAL A 301 -9.42 -0.41 9.97
N VAL A 302 -9.12 0.00 11.21
CA VAL A 302 -7.76 0.01 11.76
C VAL A 302 -7.11 -1.38 11.71
N THR A 303 -7.85 -2.42 12.08
CA THR A 303 -7.33 -3.80 12.05
C THR A 303 -7.00 -4.25 10.63
N ILE A 304 -7.84 -3.91 9.65
CA ILE A 304 -7.59 -4.24 8.24
C ILE A 304 -6.38 -3.46 7.72
N PHE A 305 -6.31 -2.15 7.98
CA PHE A 305 -5.23 -1.29 7.51
C PHE A 305 -3.87 -1.71 8.08
N TYR A 306 -3.74 -1.75 9.42
CA TYR A 306 -2.47 -2.09 10.04
C TYR A 306 -2.11 -3.57 9.88
N GLY A 307 -3.11 -4.46 9.86
CA GLY A 307 -2.89 -5.89 9.59
C GLY A 307 -2.26 -6.07 8.20
N SER A 308 -2.88 -5.56 7.15
CA SER A 308 -2.35 -5.68 5.79
C SER A 308 -1.00 -4.96 5.62
N GLY A 309 -0.84 -3.75 6.16
CA GLY A 309 0.38 -2.96 6.08
C GLY A 309 1.56 -3.63 6.77
N VAL A 310 1.40 -4.09 8.02
CA VAL A 310 2.47 -4.79 8.76
C VAL A 310 2.91 -6.05 8.01
N PHE A 311 1.96 -6.91 7.61
CA PHE A 311 2.29 -8.12 6.86
C PHE A 311 2.98 -7.80 5.53
N ARG A 312 2.56 -6.75 4.81
CA ARG A 312 3.19 -6.34 3.54
C ARG A 312 4.65 -5.94 3.72
N TYR A 313 4.96 -5.12 4.73
CA TYR A 313 6.33 -4.66 4.97
C TYR A 313 7.23 -5.71 5.64
N MET A 314 6.67 -6.70 6.33
CA MET A 314 7.41 -7.84 6.88
C MET A 314 7.66 -8.94 5.85
N THR A 315 6.92 -8.95 4.73
CA THR A 315 7.10 -9.95 3.67
C THR A 315 8.20 -9.47 2.71
N PRO A 316 9.25 -10.27 2.48
CA PRO A 316 10.29 -9.92 1.52
C PRO A 316 9.71 -9.69 0.12
N ALA A 317 10.27 -8.72 -0.60
CA ALA A 317 9.92 -8.47 -1.99
C ALA A 317 10.52 -9.57 -2.89
N SER A 318 9.81 -10.68 -3.02
CA SER A 318 10.25 -11.91 -3.70
C SER A 318 9.37 -12.30 -4.89
N GLY A 319 8.30 -11.53 -5.17
CA GLY A 319 7.29 -11.89 -6.16
C GLY A 319 6.41 -13.09 -5.77
N SER A 320 6.42 -13.47 -4.48
CA SER A 320 5.61 -14.59 -3.99
C SER A 320 4.12 -14.30 -4.11
N VAL A 321 3.30 -15.38 -4.18
CA VAL A 321 1.84 -15.26 -4.19
C VAL A 321 1.34 -14.53 -2.94
N LEU A 322 1.95 -14.76 -1.79
CA LEU A 322 1.59 -14.07 -0.55
C LEU A 322 1.81 -12.56 -0.67
N GLU A 323 2.95 -12.12 -1.21
CA GLU A 323 3.23 -10.71 -1.45
C GLU A 323 2.17 -10.07 -2.36
N GLN A 324 1.83 -10.73 -3.47
CA GLN A 324 0.81 -10.25 -4.40
C GLN A 324 -0.57 -10.14 -3.74
N VAL A 325 -0.96 -11.12 -2.92
CA VAL A 325 -2.23 -11.10 -2.16
C VAL A 325 -2.24 -9.95 -1.15
N LEU A 326 -1.15 -9.72 -0.42
CA LEU A 326 -1.04 -8.62 0.54
C LEU A 326 -1.08 -7.24 -0.16
N SER A 327 -0.40 -7.11 -1.31
CA SER A 327 -0.47 -5.90 -2.13
C SER A 327 -1.89 -5.64 -2.65
N LEU A 328 -2.61 -6.68 -3.10
CA LEU A 328 -4.02 -6.57 -3.51
C LEU A 328 -4.93 -6.19 -2.33
N GLN A 329 -4.74 -6.81 -1.17
CA GLN A 329 -5.50 -6.52 0.03
C GLN A 329 -5.38 -5.04 0.39
N TYR A 330 -4.16 -4.51 0.45
CA TYR A 330 -3.91 -3.13 0.80
C TYR A 330 -4.36 -2.14 -0.30
N SER A 331 -4.04 -2.45 -1.57
CA SER A 331 -4.22 -1.50 -2.67
C SER A 331 -5.64 -1.45 -3.24
N VAL A 332 -6.40 -2.54 -3.14
CA VAL A 332 -7.71 -2.67 -3.81
C VAL A 332 -8.83 -2.95 -2.81
N VAL A 333 -8.59 -3.86 -1.86
CA VAL A 333 -9.66 -4.31 -0.94
C VAL A 333 -9.90 -3.30 0.18
N THR A 334 -8.84 -2.73 0.76
CA THR A 334 -8.98 -1.75 1.86
C THR A 334 -9.80 -0.52 1.47
N PRO A 335 -9.56 0.18 0.34
CA PRO A 335 -10.35 1.33 -0.08
C PRO A 335 -11.83 1.02 -0.37
N LEU A 336 -12.15 -0.22 -0.74
CA LEU A 336 -13.52 -0.70 -0.89
C LEU A 336 -14.19 -0.92 0.48
N LEU A 337 -13.45 -1.55 1.41
CA LEU A 337 -14.02 -1.94 2.70
C LEU A 337 -14.25 -0.75 3.65
N ASN A 338 -13.42 0.28 3.59
CA ASN A 338 -13.52 1.44 4.47
C ASN A 338 -14.94 2.08 4.44
N PRO A 339 -15.47 2.56 3.30
CA PRO A 339 -16.79 3.15 3.24
C PRO A 339 -17.90 2.13 3.54
N LEU A 340 -17.76 0.87 3.13
CA LEU A 340 -18.71 -0.20 3.43
C LEU A 340 -18.87 -0.41 4.93
N ILE A 341 -17.77 -0.51 5.67
CA ILE A 341 -17.78 -0.72 7.11
C ILE A 341 -18.48 0.45 7.82
N TYR A 342 -18.14 1.69 7.42
CA TYR A 342 -18.76 2.87 8.01
C TYR A 342 -20.24 3.01 7.61
N SER A 343 -20.63 2.70 6.38
CA SER A 343 -22.03 2.77 5.95
C SER A 343 -22.89 1.65 6.54
N LEU A 344 -22.38 0.42 6.60
CA LEU A 344 -23.15 -0.73 7.07
C LEU A 344 -23.27 -0.81 8.58
N LYS A 345 -22.28 -0.37 9.34
CA LYS A 345 -22.31 -0.44 10.81
C LYS A 345 -22.78 0.84 11.48
N ASN A 346 -22.70 2.01 10.82
CA ASN A 346 -23.06 3.28 11.42
C ASN A 346 -24.54 3.61 11.16
N GLN A 347 -25.34 3.67 12.23
CA GLN A 347 -26.78 3.95 12.15
C GLN A 347 -27.08 5.37 11.68
N GLU A 348 -26.23 6.36 11.99
CA GLU A 348 -26.42 7.75 11.58
C GLU A 348 -26.22 7.91 10.06
N VAL A 349 -25.23 7.25 9.48
CA VAL A 349 -25.03 7.21 8.02
C VAL A 349 -26.21 6.54 7.33
N LYS A 350 -26.70 5.40 7.87
CA LYS A 350 -27.91 4.74 7.33
C LYS A 350 -29.14 5.63 7.39
N ALA A 351 -29.33 6.36 8.49
CA ALA A 351 -30.44 7.28 8.64
C ALA A 351 -30.33 8.47 7.68
N ALA A 352 -29.13 9.01 7.48
CA ALA A 352 -28.85 10.08 6.52
C ALA A 352 -29.13 9.63 5.07
N LEU A 353 -28.67 8.44 4.68
CA LEU A 353 -28.98 7.84 3.38
C LEU A 353 -30.50 7.70 3.14
N ARG A 354 -31.22 7.22 4.16
CA ARG A 354 -32.68 7.10 4.06
C ARG A 354 -33.35 8.48 3.91
N ARG A 355 -32.90 9.50 4.66
CA ARG A 355 -33.41 10.89 4.53
C ARG A 355 -33.13 11.45 3.13
N MET A 356 -31.93 11.19 2.56
CA MET A 356 -31.59 11.62 1.21
C MET A 356 -32.48 10.98 0.15
N LEU A 357 -32.70 9.66 0.24
CA LEU A 357 -33.58 8.92 -0.68
C LEU A 357 -35.06 9.36 -0.57
N ALA A 358 -35.52 9.68 0.65
CA ALA A 358 -36.88 10.15 0.87
C ALA A 358 -37.12 11.59 0.38
N ARG A 359 -36.06 12.41 0.23
CA ARG A 359 -36.14 13.79 -0.28
C ARG A 359 -36.11 13.88 -1.80
N GLN A 360 -35.82 12.78 -2.52
CA GLN A 360 -35.96 12.79 -3.98
C GLN A 360 -37.45 12.90 -4.31
N PRO A 361 -37.89 13.93 -5.09
CA PRO A 361 -39.24 13.98 -5.57
C PRO A 361 -39.51 12.70 -6.38
N ARG A 362 -40.59 11.99 -6.07
CA ARG A 362 -41.08 10.90 -6.93
C ARG A 362 -41.28 11.54 -8.30
N LEU A 363 -40.38 11.21 -9.24
CA LEU A 363 -40.64 11.48 -10.65
C LEU A 363 -41.86 10.64 -11.04
N THR A 364 -43.02 11.27 -10.96
CA THR A 364 -44.29 10.78 -11.52
C THR A 364 -44.30 11.05 -13.02
#